data_e078a69b66173a90bd76a959a8dc7e40
#
_entry.id   e078a69b66173a90bd76a959a8dc7e40
#
_cell.length_a   1.000
_cell.length_b   1.000
_cell.length_c   1.000
_cell.angle_alpha   90.00
_cell.angle_beta   90.00
_cell.angle_gamma   90.00
#
_symmetry.space_group_name_H-M   'P 1'
#
loop_
_entity.id
_entity.type
_entity.pdbx_description
1 polymer ?
#
loop_
_entity_poly.entity_id
_entity_poly.type
_entity_poly.pdbx_seq_one_letter_code
_entity_poly.pdbx_strand_id
1 'polypeptide(L)'
;MCDIGANKGSFINWLSWWVHDGRVVAFEPQPDLAHYLTNICRMLGLGNVKVEAKAVYSHSGDQDLFLPKGHQPGASLHHRAVERESVTTLSVPTVALDDYFDVSDKVTLLKIDVEGAEFGVFKGAERILRQHAPLLVFECENRHLAPGNVQDVFSYLESLGYEGSFVCDNQVLPLSSFDAAVHQRQDGEWFWKSKDYCNNFIFRKTRRTSDTAC
;
A
#
# COMPACT_ATOMS: atom_id res chain seq x y z
N MET A 1 -7.22 -7.15 8.45
CA MET A 1 -6.04 -6.43 7.94
C MET A 1 -5.96 -6.62 6.44
N CYS A 2 -5.34 -5.68 5.71
CA CYS A 2 -5.13 -5.80 4.26
C CYS A 2 -3.65 -5.72 3.91
N ASP A 3 -3.19 -6.56 2.99
CA ASP A 3 -1.91 -6.49 2.29
C ASP A 3 -2.18 -6.15 0.83
N ILE A 4 -1.94 -4.91 0.44
CA ILE A 4 -2.26 -4.35 -0.87
C ILE A 4 -0.98 -4.24 -1.68
N GLY A 5 -0.92 -4.93 -2.83
CA GLY A 5 0.32 -5.22 -3.54
C GLY A 5 1.10 -6.33 -2.84
N ALA A 6 0.44 -7.48 -2.61
CA ALA A 6 1.01 -8.57 -1.80
C ALA A 6 2.20 -9.26 -2.49
N ASN A 7 2.32 -9.14 -3.80
CA ASN A 7 3.39 -9.72 -4.61
C ASN A 7 3.63 -11.21 -4.26
N LYS A 8 4.82 -11.58 -3.80
CA LYS A 8 5.17 -12.95 -3.38
C LYS A 8 4.80 -13.28 -1.93
N GLY A 9 4.13 -12.37 -1.22
CA GLY A 9 3.60 -12.62 0.12
C GLY A 9 4.57 -12.43 1.26
N SER A 10 5.55 -11.54 1.13
CA SER A 10 6.57 -11.30 2.16
C SER A 10 5.99 -10.95 3.54
N PHE A 11 4.83 -10.32 3.60
CA PHE A 11 4.16 -9.91 4.83
C PHE A 11 3.03 -10.84 5.27
N ILE A 12 2.47 -11.66 4.38
CA ILE A 12 1.26 -12.46 4.62
C ILE A 12 1.38 -13.34 5.87
N ASN A 13 2.52 -14.04 6.04
CA ASN A 13 2.73 -14.91 7.17
C ASN A 13 2.72 -14.16 8.50
N TRP A 14 3.39 -13.01 8.56
CA TRP A 14 3.41 -12.15 9.75
C TRP A 14 2.04 -11.57 10.06
N LEU A 15 1.34 -11.06 9.07
CA LEU A 15 0.00 -10.50 9.22
C LEU A 15 -1.00 -11.57 9.68
N SER A 16 -0.93 -12.78 9.10
CA SER A 16 -1.77 -13.92 9.50
C SER A 16 -1.57 -14.29 10.97
N TRP A 17 -0.30 -14.32 11.41
CA TRP A 17 0.03 -14.63 12.80
C TRP A 17 -0.43 -13.54 13.77
N TRP A 18 -0.26 -12.27 13.41
CA TRP A 18 -0.69 -11.14 14.28
C TRP A 18 -2.20 -11.03 14.42
N VAL A 19 -2.97 -11.50 13.45
CA VAL A 19 -4.44 -11.41 13.45
C VAL A 19 -5.11 -12.78 13.51
N HIS A 20 -4.59 -13.65 14.35
CA HIS A 20 -5.06 -15.04 14.45
C HIS A 20 -6.59 -15.18 14.63
N ASP A 21 -7.26 -14.26 15.34
CA ASP A 21 -8.73 -14.25 15.54
C ASP A 21 -9.49 -13.44 14.48
N GLY A 22 -8.79 -12.97 13.45
CA GLY A 22 -9.36 -12.15 12.39
C GLY A 22 -8.99 -12.66 11.01
N ARG A 23 -8.99 -11.74 10.02
CA ARG A 23 -8.77 -12.06 8.62
C ARG A 23 -7.74 -11.14 8.00
N VAL A 24 -6.89 -11.69 7.14
CA VAL A 24 -6.05 -10.95 6.20
C VAL A 24 -6.65 -11.07 4.82
N VAL A 25 -6.81 -9.94 4.12
CA VAL A 25 -7.12 -9.91 2.68
C VAL A 25 -5.88 -9.42 1.96
N ALA A 26 -5.34 -10.26 1.10
CA ALA A 26 -4.17 -9.97 0.28
C ALA A 26 -4.64 -9.66 -1.15
N PHE A 27 -4.35 -8.47 -1.65
CA PHE A 27 -4.67 -8.04 -3.01
C PHE A 27 -3.41 -8.09 -3.87
N GLU A 28 -3.47 -8.86 -4.96
CA GLU A 28 -2.39 -8.97 -5.94
C GLU A 28 -2.99 -9.03 -7.35
N PRO A 29 -2.82 -7.98 -8.18
CA PRO A 29 -3.47 -7.90 -9.48
C PRO A 29 -2.92 -8.88 -10.53
N GLN A 30 -1.67 -9.32 -10.40
CA GLN A 30 -1.07 -10.26 -11.35
C GLN A 30 -1.64 -11.67 -11.12
N PRO A 31 -2.38 -12.28 -12.09
CA PRO A 31 -3.08 -13.56 -11.88
C PRO A 31 -2.14 -14.70 -11.46
N ASP A 32 -0.95 -14.77 -12.06
CA ASP A 32 0.03 -15.81 -11.75
C ASP A 32 0.56 -15.70 -10.32
N LEU A 33 0.80 -14.45 -9.84
CA LEU A 33 1.23 -14.21 -8.46
C LEU A 33 0.09 -14.47 -7.47
N ALA A 34 -1.13 -14.04 -7.79
CA ALA A 34 -2.30 -14.32 -6.95
C ALA A 34 -2.57 -15.83 -6.82
N HIS A 35 -2.43 -16.57 -7.92
CA HIS A 35 -2.52 -18.03 -7.89
C HIS A 35 -1.40 -18.66 -7.05
N TYR A 36 -0.14 -18.20 -7.24
CA TYR A 36 1.00 -18.62 -6.43
C TYR A 36 0.76 -18.40 -4.94
N LEU A 37 0.31 -17.18 -4.55
CA LEU A 37 0.00 -16.83 -3.17
C LEU A 37 -1.09 -17.72 -2.56
N THR A 38 -2.16 -17.98 -3.32
CA THR A 38 -3.25 -18.85 -2.89
C THR A 38 -2.72 -20.25 -2.57
N ASN A 39 -1.82 -20.79 -3.40
CA ASN A 39 -1.21 -22.09 -3.17
C ASN A 39 -0.28 -22.09 -1.96
N ILE A 40 0.54 -21.04 -1.79
CA ILE A 40 1.42 -20.91 -0.60
C ILE A 40 0.59 -20.81 0.67
N CYS A 41 -0.46 -20.00 0.72
CA CYS A 41 -1.34 -19.91 1.89
C CYS A 41 -1.95 -21.26 2.26
N ARG A 42 -2.38 -22.03 1.25
CA ARG A 42 -2.91 -23.40 1.46
C ARG A 42 -1.85 -24.35 2.01
N MET A 43 -0.64 -24.33 1.43
CA MET A 43 0.47 -25.19 1.87
C MET A 43 0.93 -24.88 3.29
N LEU A 44 0.91 -23.61 3.69
CA LEU A 44 1.30 -23.17 5.03
C LEU A 44 0.15 -23.23 6.05
N GLY A 45 -1.06 -23.65 5.64
CA GLY A 45 -2.22 -23.72 6.53
C GLY A 45 -2.74 -22.37 7.01
N LEU A 46 -2.52 -21.29 6.25
CA LEU A 46 -2.97 -19.93 6.60
C LEU A 46 -4.46 -19.76 6.30
N GLY A 47 -5.31 -20.40 7.09
CA GLY A 47 -6.77 -20.44 6.86
C GLY A 47 -7.48 -19.08 7.05
N ASN A 48 -6.83 -18.12 7.69
CA ASN A 48 -7.35 -16.77 7.90
C ASN A 48 -6.91 -15.77 6.82
N VAL A 49 -6.22 -16.21 5.76
CA VAL A 49 -5.80 -15.38 4.62
C VAL A 49 -6.70 -15.64 3.42
N LYS A 50 -7.25 -14.56 2.84
CA LYS A 50 -7.95 -14.57 1.55
C LYS A 50 -7.10 -13.80 0.53
N VAL A 51 -6.83 -14.41 -0.61
CA VAL A 51 -6.14 -13.77 -1.73
C VAL A 51 -7.16 -13.32 -2.76
N GLU A 52 -7.08 -12.06 -3.19
CA GLU A 52 -7.90 -11.45 -4.24
C GLU A 52 -7.02 -11.08 -5.43
N ALA A 53 -7.34 -11.64 -6.60
CA ALA A 53 -6.66 -11.31 -7.86
C ALA A 53 -7.20 -9.98 -8.43
N LYS A 54 -7.00 -8.89 -7.69
CA LYS A 54 -7.47 -7.54 -8.02
C LYS A 54 -6.45 -6.50 -7.62
N ALA A 55 -6.40 -5.40 -8.37
CA ALA A 55 -5.74 -4.18 -7.90
C ALA A 55 -6.69 -3.40 -6.99
N VAL A 56 -6.16 -2.77 -5.95
CA VAL A 56 -6.91 -1.79 -5.16
C VAL A 56 -6.68 -0.40 -5.75
N TYR A 57 -7.76 0.33 -6.00
CA TYR A 57 -7.69 1.67 -6.59
C TYR A 57 -8.84 2.57 -6.11
N SER A 58 -8.97 3.77 -6.70
CA SER A 58 -9.98 4.76 -6.30
C SER A 58 -11.42 4.38 -6.66
N HIS A 59 -11.60 3.41 -7.57
CA HIS A 59 -12.90 2.93 -8.03
C HIS A 59 -12.83 1.47 -8.47
N SER A 60 -13.96 0.80 -8.42
CA SER A 60 -14.12 -0.57 -8.91
C SER A 60 -14.34 -0.58 -10.42
N GLY A 61 -13.79 -1.57 -11.12
CA GLY A 61 -13.86 -1.71 -12.58
C GLY A 61 -12.69 -2.53 -13.14
N ASP A 62 -12.20 -2.16 -14.31
CA ASP A 62 -11.00 -2.73 -14.91
C ASP A 62 -10.02 -1.63 -15.28
N GLN A 63 -8.72 -1.89 -15.13
CA GLN A 63 -7.64 -0.98 -15.49
C GLN A 63 -6.45 -1.72 -16.10
N ASP A 64 -5.64 -0.98 -16.84
CA ASP A 64 -4.39 -1.47 -17.38
C ASP A 64 -3.31 -1.48 -16.30
N LEU A 65 -2.71 -2.65 -16.08
CA LEU A 65 -1.53 -2.85 -15.26
C LEU A 65 -0.31 -2.92 -16.19
N PHE A 66 0.68 -2.10 -15.94
CA PHE A 66 1.92 -2.01 -16.70
C PHE A 66 3.00 -2.85 -16.04
N LEU A 67 3.50 -3.85 -16.76
CA LEU A 67 4.48 -4.84 -16.28
C LEU A 67 5.82 -4.61 -16.99
N PRO A 68 6.88 -4.16 -16.28
CA PRO A 68 8.21 -4.08 -16.87
C PRO A 68 8.74 -5.47 -17.17
N LYS A 69 9.27 -5.68 -18.39
CA LYS A 69 9.87 -6.97 -18.76
C LYS A 69 11.04 -7.30 -17.84
N GLY A 70 11.00 -8.50 -17.24
CA GLY A 70 12.05 -9.02 -16.37
C GLY A 70 12.04 -8.45 -14.94
N HIS A 71 11.05 -7.63 -14.56
CA HIS A 71 10.94 -7.08 -13.22
C HIS A 71 9.49 -7.02 -12.73
N GLN A 72 8.89 -8.17 -12.44
CA GLN A 72 7.50 -8.28 -11.96
C GLN A 72 7.16 -7.42 -10.72
N PRO A 73 8.07 -7.20 -9.74
CA PRO A 73 7.79 -6.35 -8.59
C PRO A 73 7.47 -4.89 -8.92
N GLY A 74 7.99 -4.36 -10.05
CA GLY A 74 7.72 -3.00 -10.48
C GLY A 74 6.45 -2.82 -11.32
N ALA A 75 5.45 -3.69 -11.17
CA ALA A 75 4.16 -3.55 -11.84
C ALA A 75 3.36 -2.37 -11.25
N SER A 76 2.81 -1.50 -12.10
CA SER A 76 2.06 -0.32 -11.69
C SER A 76 0.81 -0.09 -12.53
N LEU A 77 -0.23 0.52 -11.94
CA LEU A 77 -1.39 1.05 -12.68
C LEU A 77 -1.06 2.36 -13.43
N HIS A 78 0.11 2.95 -13.19
CA HIS A 78 0.57 4.17 -13.84
C HIS A 78 1.71 3.87 -14.80
N HIS A 79 1.50 4.08 -16.10
CA HIS A 79 2.52 3.84 -17.15
C HIS A 79 3.84 4.56 -16.85
N ARG A 80 3.79 5.78 -16.32
CA ARG A 80 4.97 6.59 -16.00
C ARG A 80 5.80 6.08 -14.84
N ALA A 81 5.23 5.27 -13.95
CA ALA A 81 5.96 4.62 -12.86
C ALA A 81 6.89 3.51 -13.39
N VAL A 82 6.71 3.08 -14.64
CA VAL A 82 7.46 1.99 -15.28
C VAL A 82 8.45 2.58 -16.27
N GLU A 83 9.63 2.95 -15.80
CA GLU A 83 10.72 3.55 -16.61
C GLU A 83 11.50 2.49 -17.41
N ARG A 84 10.88 1.77 -18.34
CA ARG A 84 11.56 0.77 -19.17
C ARG A 84 11.06 0.76 -20.60
N GLU A 85 11.98 0.53 -21.55
CA GLU A 85 11.71 0.48 -22.99
C GLU A 85 10.74 -0.61 -23.43
N SER A 86 10.52 -1.64 -22.60
CA SER A 86 9.58 -2.73 -22.91
C SER A 86 8.68 -3.04 -21.73
N VAL A 87 7.42 -2.66 -21.88
CA VAL A 87 6.33 -2.86 -20.94
C VAL A 87 5.30 -3.78 -21.57
N THR A 88 4.79 -4.74 -20.80
CA THR A 88 3.61 -5.52 -21.16
C THR A 88 2.42 -4.94 -20.41
N THR A 89 1.30 -4.75 -21.10
CA THR A 89 0.05 -4.29 -20.51
C THR A 89 -0.89 -5.47 -20.26
N LEU A 90 -1.46 -5.54 -19.09
CA LEU A 90 -2.45 -6.54 -18.69
C LEU A 90 -3.69 -5.82 -18.13
N SER A 91 -4.87 -6.06 -18.69
CA SER A 91 -6.12 -5.58 -18.10
C SER A 91 -6.43 -6.40 -16.85
N VAL A 92 -6.60 -5.73 -15.71
CA VAL A 92 -6.86 -6.36 -14.40
C VAL A 92 -8.09 -5.74 -13.75
N PRO A 93 -8.88 -6.52 -13.00
CA PRO A 93 -9.97 -5.97 -12.22
C PRO A 93 -9.44 -5.08 -11.10
N THR A 94 -10.10 -3.95 -10.87
CA THR A 94 -9.84 -3.04 -9.76
C THR A 94 -11.00 -3.05 -8.77
N VAL A 95 -10.71 -2.70 -7.53
CA VAL A 95 -11.71 -2.53 -6.49
C VAL A 95 -11.35 -1.38 -5.57
N ALA A 96 -12.34 -0.54 -5.24
CA ALA A 96 -12.21 0.39 -4.12
C ALA A 96 -12.44 -0.38 -2.81
N LEU A 97 -11.63 -0.12 -1.78
CA LEU A 97 -11.80 -0.81 -0.49
C LEU A 97 -13.15 -0.50 0.15
N ASP A 98 -13.68 0.70 -0.09
CA ASP A 98 -14.99 1.11 0.41
C ASP A 98 -16.15 0.35 -0.26
N ASP A 99 -15.93 -0.19 -1.48
CA ASP A 99 -16.88 -1.08 -2.17
C ASP A 99 -16.69 -2.55 -1.75
N TYR A 100 -15.46 -2.94 -1.40
CA TYR A 100 -15.12 -4.32 -1.06
C TYR A 100 -15.55 -4.71 0.35
N PHE A 101 -15.42 -3.80 1.31
CA PHE A 101 -15.77 -4.05 2.71
C PHE A 101 -17.13 -3.46 3.04
N ASP A 102 -17.97 -4.25 3.71
CA ASP A 102 -19.22 -3.77 4.28
C ASP A 102 -18.97 -2.75 5.41
N VAL A 103 -19.98 -1.93 5.73
CA VAL A 103 -19.90 -0.96 6.83
C VAL A 103 -19.64 -1.62 8.20
N SER A 104 -20.06 -2.88 8.37
CA SER A 104 -19.85 -3.67 9.57
C SER A 104 -18.45 -4.29 9.67
N ASP A 105 -17.72 -4.38 8.56
CA ASP A 105 -16.36 -4.94 8.56
C ASP A 105 -15.39 -3.96 9.22
N LYS A 106 -14.58 -4.45 10.17
CA LYS A 106 -13.58 -3.62 10.83
C LYS A 106 -12.20 -3.83 10.20
N VAL A 107 -11.70 -2.80 9.53
CA VAL A 107 -10.34 -2.77 8.99
C VAL A 107 -9.42 -2.08 9.99
N THR A 108 -8.35 -2.73 10.43
CA THR A 108 -7.44 -2.25 11.49
C THR A 108 -6.05 -1.89 11.00
N LEU A 109 -5.64 -2.42 9.85
CA LEU A 109 -4.34 -2.15 9.23
C LEU A 109 -4.45 -2.24 7.71
N LEU A 110 -3.83 -1.28 7.03
CA LEU A 110 -3.55 -1.33 5.59
C LEU A 110 -2.02 -1.30 5.40
N LYS A 111 -1.44 -2.37 4.86
CA LYS A 111 -0.10 -2.35 4.27
C LYS A 111 -0.29 -2.11 2.77
N ILE A 112 0.42 -1.14 2.21
CA ILE A 112 0.24 -0.71 0.81
C ILE A 112 1.61 -0.58 0.16
N ASP A 113 1.75 -1.22 -1.03
CA ASP A 113 2.96 -1.20 -1.83
C ASP A 113 2.53 -1.47 -3.29
N VAL A 114 2.20 -0.41 -4.00
CA VAL A 114 1.50 -0.48 -5.30
C VAL A 114 2.17 0.38 -6.38
N GLU A 115 3.42 0.76 -6.16
CA GLU A 115 4.30 1.38 -7.15
C GLU A 115 3.65 2.60 -7.86
N GLY A 116 3.21 3.58 -7.06
CA GLY A 116 2.68 4.86 -7.51
C GLY A 116 1.15 4.99 -7.53
N ALA A 117 0.40 3.94 -7.20
CA ALA A 117 -1.06 3.99 -7.10
C ALA A 117 -1.59 4.27 -5.68
N GLU A 118 -0.70 4.59 -4.71
CA GLU A 118 -1.03 4.77 -3.29
C GLU A 118 -2.13 5.80 -3.07
N PHE A 119 -2.06 6.93 -3.77
CA PHE A 119 -3.09 7.97 -3.65
C PHE A 119 -4.46 7.48 -4.10
N GLY A 120 -4.50 6.68 -5.18
CA GLY A 120 -5.72 6.01 -5.65
C GLY A 120 -6.29 5.05 -4.59
N VAL A 121 -5.44 4.25 -3.95
CA VAL A 121 -5.83 3.35 -2.85
C VAL A 121 -6.48 4.13 -1.71
N PHE A 122 -5.86 5.23 -1.24
CA PHE A 122 -6.41 6.04 -0.17
C PHE A 122 -7.74 6.71 -0.54
N LYS A 123 -7.91 7.15 -1.78
CA LYS A 123 -9.18 7.69 -2.28
C LYS A 123 -10.28 6.63 -2.31
N GLY A 124 -9.97 5.40 -2.68
CA GLY A 124 -10.91 4.28 -2.67
C GLY A 124 -11.18 3.69 -1.28
N ALA A 125 -10.56 4.23 -0.24
CA ALA A 125 -10.68 3.79 1.15
C ALA A 125 -11.17 4.92 2.09
N GLU A 126 -11.70 6.03 1.58
CA GLU A 126 -11.96 7.22 2.39
C GLU A 126 -12.93 6.95 3.56
N ARG A 127 -14.00 6.17 3.34
CA ARG A 127 -14.92 5.76 4.40
C ARG A 127 -14.21 4.97 5.50
N ILE A 128 -13.40 3.97 5.10
CA ILE A 128 -12.60 3.14 6.01
C ILE A 128 -11.61 4.01 6.80
N LEU A 129 -10.90 4.91 6.12
CA LEU A 129 -9.95 5.83 6.77
C LEU A 129 -10.64 6.74 7.79
N ARG A 130 -11.83 7.23 7.49
CA ARG A 130 -12.59 8.10 8.41
C ARG A 130 -13.17 7.34 9.58
N GLN A 131 -13.79 6.18 9.34
CA GLN A 131 -14.61 5.46 10.32
C GLN A 131 -13.81 4.44 11.14
N HIS A 132 -12.90 3.70 10.51
CA HIS A 132 -12.15 2.63 11.19
C HIS A 132 -10.79 3.09 11.67
N ALA A 133 -10.24 4.18 11.11
CA ALA A 133 -8.94 4.72 11.46
C ALA A 133 -7.83 3.65 11.51
N PRO A 134 -7.65 2.84 10.45
CA PRO A 134 -6.64 1.80 10.45
C PRO A 134 -5.23 2.38 10.58
N LEU A 135 -4.31 1.59 11.13
CA LEU A 135 -2.88 1.86 10.98
C LEU A 135 -2.52 1.73 9.49
N LEU A 136 -1.79 2.72 8.97
CA LEU A 136 -1.31 2.71 7.60
C LEU A 136 0.20 2.47 7.61
N VAL A 137 0.66 1.48 6.84
CA VAL A 137 2.07 1.22 6.59
C VAL A 137 2.22 1.12 5.07
N PHE A 138 2.96 2.03 4.47
CA PHE A 138 3.01 2.08 3.01
C PHE A 138 4.35 2.53 2.47
N GLU A 139 4.69 2.02 1.29
CA GLU A 139 5.77 2.52 0.46
C GLU A 139 5.23 3.61 -0.46
N CYS A 140 5.97 4.73 -0.60
CA CYS A 140 5.56 5.83 -1.45
C CYS A 140 6.79 6.60 -1.94
N GLU A 141 6.91 6.77 -3.25
CA GLU A 141 8.08 7.38 -3.88
C GLU A 141 7.69 8.45 -4.90
N ASN A 142 8.33 9.61 -4.84
CA ASN A 142 8.10 10.69 -5.81
C ASN A 142 8.27 10.26 -7.26
N ARG A 143 9.22 9.37 -7.55
CA ARG A 143 9.49 8.89 -8.91
C ARG A 143 8.32 8.14 -9.53
N HIS A 144 7.43 7.55 -8.70
CA HIS A 144 6.29 6.77 -9.15
C HIS A 144 4.99 7.59 -9.23
N LEU A 145 4.93 8.76 -8.59
CA LEU A 145 3.70 9.55 -8.41
C LEU A 145 3.44 10.62 -9.50
N ALA A 146 4.18 10.64 -10.60
CA ALA A 146 4.00 11.68 -11.62
C ALA A 146 2.72 11.50 -12.47
N PRO A 147 1.86 12.54 -12.66
CA PRO A 147 1.91 13.85 -12.03
C PRO A 147 1.44 13.80 -10.57
N GLY A 148 2.15 14.49 -9.68
CA GLY A 148 1.90 14.49 -8.24
C GLY A 148 3.20 14.23 -7.48
N ASN A 149 3.12 14.20 -6.17
CA ASN A 149 4.26 13.97 -5.30
C ASN A 149 3.80 13.37 -3.96
N VAL A 150 4.76 12.92 -3.15
CA VAL A 150 4.46 12.31 -1.84
C VAL A 150 3.74 13.27 -0.89
N GLN A 151 3.98 14.60 -1.02
CA GLN A 151 3.33 15.60 -0.18
C GLN A 151 1.81 15.68 -0.43
N ASP A 152 1.35 15.41 -1.66
CA ASP A 152 -0.08 15.35 -1.97
C ASP A 152 -0.76 14.22 -1.19
N VAL A 153 -0.08 13.05 -1.11
CA VAL A 153 -0.54 11.90 -0.33
C VAL A 153 -0.58 12.23 1.17
N PHE A 154 0.50 12.82 1.68
CA PHE A 154 0.59 13.17 3.11
C PHE A 154 -0.46 14.20 3.50
N SER A 155 -0.59 15.29 2.73
CA SER A 155 -1.59 16.33 2.98
C SER A 155 -3.02 15.79 2.98
N TYR A 156 -3.30 14.83 2.09
CA TYR A 156 -4.59 14.16 2.09
C TYR A 156 -4.83 13.36 3.36
N LEU A 157 -3.86 12.54 3.81
CA LEU A 157 -3.99 11.76 5.04
C LEU A 157 -4.08 12.65 6.28
N GLU A 158 -3.29 13.73 6.35
CA GLU A 158 -3.35 14.74 7.42
C GLU A 158 -4.73 15.41 7.47
N SER A 159 -5.34 15.71 6.30
CA SER A 159 -6.70 16.27 6.23
C SER A 159 -7.76 15.33 6.80
N LEU A 160 -7.49 14.03 6.84
CA LEU A 160 -8.32 13.00 7.47
C LEU A 160 -8.02 12.81 8.97
N GLY A 161 -7.04 13.56 9.51
CA GLY A 161 -6.64 13.52 10.92
C GLY A 161 -5.60 12.45 11.25
N TYR A 162 -4.82 12.01 10.27
CA TYR A 162 -3.67 11.13 10.50
C TYR A 162 -2.42 11.93 10.79
N GLU A 163 -1.54 11.35 11.62
CA GLU A 163 -0.19 11.83 11.88
C GLU A 163 0.81 10.84 11.28
N GLY A 164 1.80 11.38 10.54
CA GLY A 164 2.78 10.61 9.81
C GLY A 164 4.13 10.49 10.50
N SER A 165 4.80 9.38 10.22
CA SER A 165 6.21 9.11 10.49
C SER A 165 6.80 8.38 9.28
N PHE A 166 8.12 8.41 9.15
CA PHE A 166 8.83 7.65 8.12
C PHE A 166 9.97 6.82 8.73
N VAL A 167 10.38 5.79 8.01
CA VAL A 167 11.48 4.91 8.43
C VAL A 167 12.74 5.31 7.67
N CYS A 168 13.80 5.64 8.42
CA CYS A 168 15.11 5.97 7.87
C CYS A 168 16.20 5.34 8.72
N ASP A 169 17.13 4.61 8.11
CA ASP A 169 18.23 3.88 8.79
C ASP A 169 17.76 3.11 10.06
N ASN A 170 16.68 2.33 9.92
CA ASN A 170 16.03 1.57 11.00
C ASN A 170 15.45 2.41 12.16
N GLN A 171 15.29 3.71 11.98
CA GLN A 171 14.66 4.60 12.94
C GLN A 171 13.32 5.09 12.42
N VAL A 172 12.36 5.25 13.32
CA VAL A 172 11.07 5.89 13.02
C VAL A 172 11.18 7.37 13.40
N LEU A 173 11.11 8.23 12.39
CA LEU A 173 11.25 9.68 12.52
C LEU A 173 9.90 10.38 12.26
N PRO A 174 9.64 11.53 12.88
CA PRO A 174 8.40 12.28 12.63
C PRO A 174 8.37 12.82 11.18
N LEU A 175 7.19 12.81 10.56
CA LEU A 175 7.03 13.28 9.18
C LEU A 175 7.49 14.73 8.98
N SER A 176 7.42 15.56 10.03
CA SER A 176 7.89 16.95 9.99
C SER A 176 9.39 17.10 9.70
N SER A 177 10.18 16.05 9.84
CA SER A 177 11.61 16.01 9.45
C SER A 177 11.86 15.40 8.07
N PHE A 178 10.79 14.96 7.36
CA PHE A 178 10.94 14.42 6.03
C PHE A 178 11.07 15.54 4.98
N ASP A 179 12.07 15.41 4.13
CA ASP A 179 12.27 16.24 2.94
C ASP A 179 12.55 15.31 1.75
N ALA A 180 11.67 15.32 0.76
CA ALA A 180 11.81 14.46 -0.41
C ALA A 180 13.08 14.76 -1.23
N ALA A 181 13.55 16.01 -1.24
CA ALA A 181 14.80 16.39 -1.92
C ALA A 181 16.05 15.79 -1.23
N VAL A 182 15.93 15.42 0.05
CA VAL A 182 17.00 14.80 0.82
C VAL A 182 16.80 13.28 0.88
N HIS A 183 15.60 12.83 1.29
CA HIS A 183 15.33 11.44 1.65
C HIS A 183 14.91 10.56 0.48
N GLN A 184 14.62 11.16 -0.71
CA GLN A 184 14.32 10.43 -1.93
C GLN A 184 15.18 10.93 -3.11
N ARG A 185 16.45 11.27 -2.83
CA ARG A 185 17.42 11.64 -3.86
C ARG A 185 17.75 10.44 -4.73
N GLN A 186 17.82 10.68 -6.03
CA GLN A 186 18.14 9.67 -7.02
C GLN A 186 19.61 9.75 -7.44
N ASP A 187 20.51 9.74 -6.48
CA ASP A 187 21.96 9.86 -6.72
C ASP A 187 22.57 8.47 -6.98
N GLY A 188 22.98 8.22 -8.22
CA GLY A 188 23.60 6.95 -8.64
C GLY A 188 22.62 5.88 -9.08
N GLU A 189 23.16 4.77 -9.62
CA GLU A 189 22.39 3.70 -10.26
C GLU A 189 21.50 2.90 -9.28
N TRP A 190 21.91 2.82 -8.01
CA TRP A 190 21.25 1.98 -6.98
C TRP A 190 20.79 2.80 -5.76
N PHE A 191 20.37 4.06 -5.97
CA PHE A 191 20.01 5.01 -4.93
C PHE A 191 18.98 4.47 -3.92
N TRP A 192 18.01 3.65 -4.37
CA TRP A 192 16.99 3.07 -3.48
C TRP A 192 17.52 2.03 -2.49
N LYS A 193 18.81 1.61 -2.62
CA LYS A 193 19.50 0.75 -1.64
C LYS A 193 20.24 1.54 -0.58
N SER A 194 20.30 2.85 -0.70
CA SER A 194 20.97 3.70 0.29
C SER A 194 20.19 3.71 1.60
N LYS A 195 20.89 3.74 2.73
CA LYS A 195 20.27 3.74 4.07
C LYS A 195 19.50 5.02 4.37
N ASP A 196 19.87 6.12 3.70
CA ASP A 196 19.23 7.42 3.79
C ASP A 196 18.11 7.62 2.75
N TYR A 197 17.87 6.64 1.88
CA TYR A 197 16.71 6.62 1.00
C TYR A 197 15.49 6.08 1.75
N CYS A 198 14.50 6.94 1.96
CA CYS A 198 13.38 6.66 2.84
C CYS A 198 12.07 6.70 2.05
N ASN A 199 11.46 5.55 1.84
CA ASN A 199 10.22 5.37 1.09
C ASN A 199 9.11 4.68 1.89
N ASN A 200 9.38 4.29 3.13
CA ASN A 200 8.43 3.62 4.00
C ASN A 200 7.85 4.57 5.04
N PHE A 201 6.52 4.67 5.09
CA PHE A 201 5.77 5.59 5.93
C PHE A 201 4.79 4.85 6.82
N ILE A 202 4.56 5.41 8.01
CA ILE A 202 3.62 4.92 9.00
C ILE A 202 2.70 6.08 9.38
N PHE A 203 1.40 5.92 9.14
CA PHE A 203 0.40 6.92 9.52
C PHE A 203 -0.62 6.32 10.48
N ARG A 204 -0.93 7.06 11.54
CA ARG A 204 -1.94 6.67 12.52
C ARG A 204 -2.84 7.85 12.87
N LYS A 205 -4.10 7.56 13.14
CA LYS A 205 -5.00 8.58 13.66
C LYS A 205 -4.78 8.72 15.16
N THR A 206 -4.49 9.92 15.62
CA THR A 206 -4.45 10.20 17.06
C THR A 206 -5.86 10.13 17.61
N ARG A 207 -6.07 9.29 18.63
CA ARG A 207 -7.32 9.36 19.41
C ARG A 207 -7.35 10.74 20.07
N ARG A 208 -8.27 11.60 19.65
CA ARG A 208 -8.57 12.79 20.47
C ARG A 208 -9.02 12.27 21.83
N THR A 209 -8.29 12.62 22.88
CA THR A 209 -8.67 12.41 24.28
C THR A 209 -9.82 13.37 24.65
N SER A 210 -11.00 13.18 24.06
CA SER A 210 -12.19 14.01 24.33
C SER A 210 -13.42 13.20 24.76
N ASP A 211 -13.26 11.94 25.19
CA ASP A 211 -14.35 11.14 25.76
C ASP A 211 -14.07 10.69 27.20
N THR A 212 -13.47 11.57 28.01
CA THR A 212 -13.47 11.43 29.46
C THR A 212 -14.13 12.67 30.10
N ALA A 213 -15.45 12.79 29.87
CA ALA A 213 -16.30 13.65 30.67
C ALA A 213 -17.74 13.15 30.52
N CYS A 214 -18.15 12.22 31.37
CA CYS A 214 -19.38 12.13 32.15
C CYS A 214 -19.45 10.79 32.84
#